data_4baab6207c605e3f88f1d7c9bce22bc1
#
_entry.id   4baab6207c605e3f88f1d7c9bce22bc1
#
_cell.length_a   1.000
_cell.length_b   1.000
_cell.length_c   1.000
_cell.angle_alpha   90.00
_cell.angle_beta   90.00
_cell.angle_gamma   90.00
#
_symmetry.space_group_name_H-M   'P 1'
#
loop_
_entity.id
_entity.type
_entity.pdbx_description
1 polymer ?
#
loop_
_entity_poly.entity_id
_entity_poly.type
_entity_poly.pdbx_seq_one_letter_code
_entity_poly.pdbx_strand_id
1 'polypeptide(L)'
;MQGFSKANTLNLIIDIGNNSAKYYLFSGNQIVLHSRRANDSFGILKEWNNEFNIKKAIVSSVIGLSDAIKAEFEVLDCPIIWFDSRTSTPLTIKYRTPETLGSDRLAAAVGAWDRAPGNNLLIIDSGSAITFDFVDHNGNYLGGNIAPGIKMRLKALHDYTACLPNIEKDGEVPYIGYNTETAIRSGVISGICHEIEGYIEDFKEKYGNVFVFLTGGDEKTLINHIKSRIFADKYLVAKGLNRILQEHSNE
;
A
#
# COMPACT_ATOMS: atom_id res chain seq x y z
N MET A 1 -8.07 12.50 -22.98
CA MET A 1 -6.71 11.93 -22.86
C MET A 1 -5.78 12.93 -23.54
N GLN A 2 -5.02 13.73 -22.76
CA GLN A 2 -3.99 14.58 -23.33
C GLN A 2 -2.86 13.64 -23.74
N GLY A 3 -2.41 13.72 -25.02
CA GLY A 3 -1.48 12.80 -25.63
C GLY A 3 -0.11 12.81 -24.96
N PHE A 4 0.16 11.83 -24.11
CA PHE A 4 1.51 11.48 -23.73
C PHE A 4 2.12 10.76 -24.93
N SER A 5 2.96 11.46 -25.69
CA SER A 5 3.68 10.90 -26.83
C SER A 5 4.93 10.15 -26.34
N LYS A 6 5.50 9.27 -27.19
CA LYS A 6 6.83 8.63 -26.97
C LYS A 6 7.98 9.61 -26.66
N ALA A 7 7.73 10.93 -26.72
CA ALA A 7 8.70 11.96 -26.37
C ALA A 7 8.94 12.10 -24.84
N ASN A 8 8.01 11.66 -24.00
CA ASN A 8 8.15 11.76 -22.54
C ASN A 8 8.70 10.46 -21.96
N THR A 9 9.80 10.55 -21.26
CA THR A 9 10.35 9.41 -20.50
C THR A 9 9.54 9.17 -19.24
N LEU A 10 9.10 7.92 -19.05
CA LEU A 10 8.26 7.50 -17.93
C LEU A 10 8.95 6.45 -17.07
N ASN A 11 8.62 6.46 -15.78
CA ASN A 11 8.95 5.39 -14.85
C ASN A 11 7.78 4.42 -14.74
N LEU A 12 8.05 3.12 -14.76
CA LEU A 12 7.06 2.08 -14.56
C LEU A 12 7.18 1.53 -13.13
N ILE A 13 6.10 1.63 -12.36
CA ILE A 13 6.00 1.12 -11.01
C ILE A 13 5.00 -0.03 -10.98
N ILE A 14 5.41 -1.17 -10.40
CA ILE A 14 4.59 -2.37 -10.33
C ILE A 14 4.55 -2.85 -8.88
N ASP A 15 3.33 -2.96 -8.34
CA ASP A 15 3.04 -3.45 -7.00
C ASP A 15 2.20 -4.74 -7.11
N ILE A 16 2.84 -5.89 -6.83
CA ILE A 16 2.23 -7.23 -6.92
C ILE A 16 1.80 -7.65 -5.52
N GLY A 17 0.50 -7.52 -5.26
CA GLY A 17 -0.13 -7.97 -4.04
C GLY A 17 -0.66 -9.41 -4.13
N ASN A 18 -1.26 -9.92 -3.03
CA ASN A 18 -1.80 -11.28 -2.96
C ASN A 18 -2.88 -11.60 -4.01
N ASN A 19 -3.72 -10.62 -4.36
CA ASN A 19 -4.89 -10.83 -5.23
C ASN A 19 -4.81 -10.05 -6.56
N SER A 20 -3.92 -9.09 -6.68
CA SER A 20 -3.83 -8.25 -7.88
C SER A 20 -2.49 -7.56 -7.98
N ALA A 21 -2.06 -7.29 -9.21
CA ALA A 21 -0.95 -6.41 -9.53
C ALA A 21 -1.48 -5.04 -9.96
N LYS A 22 -0.83 -4.00 -9.47
CA LYS A 22 -1.11 -2.60 -9.80
C LYS A 22 0.06 -2.04 -10.58
N TYR A 23 -0.24 -1.38 -11.67
CA TYR A 23 0.74 -0.82 -12.61
C TYR A 23 0.53 0.68 -12.68
N TYR A 24 1.62 1.44 -12.63
CA TYR A 24 1.57 2.89 -12.72
C TYR A 24 2.70 3.41 -13.62
N LEU A 25 2.35 4.35 -14.50
CA LEU A 25 3.33 5.16 -15.22
C LEU A 25 3.44 6.52 -14.54
N PHE A 26 4.67 6.91 -14.26
CA PHE A 26 4.99 8.20 -13.66
C PHE A 26 5.77 9.07 -14.63
N SER A 27 5.38 10.35 -14.74
CA SER A 27 6.17 11.43 -15.29
C SER A 27 6.65 12.30 -14.13
N GLY A 28 7.93 12.20 -13.78
CA GLY A 28 8.43 12.77 -12.53
C GLY A 28 7.68 12.20 -11.32
N ASN A 29 6.97 13.04 -10.57
CA ASN A 29 6.18 12.65 -9.40
C ASN A 29 4.67 12.48 -9.70
N GLN A 30 4.25 12.66 -10.95
CA GLN A 30 2.84 12.56 -11.33
C GLN A 30 2.52 11.20 -11.94
N ILE A 31 1.44 10.58 -11.44
CA ILE A 31 0.85 9.38 -12.05
C ILE A 31 0.11 9.83 -13.32
N VAL A 32 0.57 9.37 -14.48
CA VAL A 32 -0.05 9.69 -15.78
C VAL A 32 -1.00 8.61 -16.25
N LEU A 33 -0.74 7.36 -15.85
CA LEU A 33 -1.59 6.23 -16.17
C LEU A 33 -1.50 5.19 -15.04
N HIS A 34 -2.59 4.49 -14.77
CA HIS A 34 -2.56 3.34 -13.87
C HIS A 34 -3.54 2.27 -14.33
N SER A 35 -3.22 1.03 -14.00
CA SER A 35 -4.07 -0.13 -14.25
C SER A 35 -3.97 -1.12 -13.10
N ARG A 36 -5.00 -1.93 -12.92
CA ARG A 36 -5.03 -3.06 -12.00
C ARG A 36 -5.43 -4.32 -12.76
N ARG A 37 -4.69 -5.40 -12.54
CA ARG A 37 -4.93 -6.72 -13.15
C ARG A 37 -4.87 -7.81 -12.07
N ALA A 38 -5.24 -9.04 -12.43
CA ALA A 38 -4.89 -10.21 -11.61
C ALA A 38 -3.36 -10.28 -11.47
N ASN A 39 -2.88 -10.83 -10.36
CA ASN A 39 -1.45 -10.86 -10.02
C ASN A 39 -0.62 -11.84 -10.89
N ASP A 40 -1.26 -12.59 -11.77
CA ASP A 40 -0.68 -13.49 -12.77
C ASP A 40 -0.83 -12.99 -14.23
N SER A 41 -1.34 -11.76 -14.43
CA SER A 41 -1.64 -11.20 -15.75
C SER A 41 -0.68 -10.05 -16.10
N PHE A 42 0.38 -10.38 -16.86
CA PHE A 42 1.48 -9.46 -17.22
C PHE A 42 1.42 -8.91 -18.65
N GLY A 43 0.43 -9.28 -19.45
CA GLY A 43 0.31 -8.84 -20.86
C GLY A 43 0.32 -7.32 -21.06
N ILE A 44 -0.07 -6.55 -20.05
CA ILE A 44 0.00 -5.09 -20.02
C ILE A 44 1.44 -4.55 -20.18
N LEU A 45 2.46 -5.32 -19.76
CA LEU A 45 3.86 -4.91 -19.89
C LEU A 45 4.25 -4.75 -21.34
N LYS A 46 3.88 -5.71 -22.20
CA LYS A 46 4.11 -5.66 -23.64
C LYS A 46 3.34 -4.51 -24.29
N GLU A 47 2.08 -4.32 -23.91
CA GLU A 47 1.24 -3.23 -24.39
C GLU A 47 1.90 -1.88 -24.07
N TRP A 48 2.26 -1.64 -22.81
CA TRP A 48 2.83 -0.37 -22.39
C TRP A 48 4.26 -0.14 -22.90
N ASN A 49 5.08 -1.19 -23.02
CA ASN A 49 6.43 -1.07 -23.61
C ASN A 49 6.38 -0.63 -25.07
N ASN A 50 5.38 -1.08 -25.83
CA ASN A 50 5.20 -0.67 -27.22
C ASN A 50 4.63 0.77 -27.35
N GLU A 51 3.79 1.18 -26.41
CA GLU A 51 3.06 2.45 -26.47
C GLU A 51 3.85 3.62 -25.87
N PHE A 52 4.57 3.38 -24.78
CA PHE A 52 5.23 4.41 -23.99
C PHE A 52 6.77 4.25 -23.98
N ASN A 53 7.46 5.36 -23.77
CA ASN A 53 8.92 5.37 -23.57
C ASN A 53 9.23 5.13 -22.08
N ILE A 54 9.32 3.88 -21.67
CA ILE A 54 9.63 3.48 -20.28
C ILE A 54 11.14 3.52 -20.08
N LYS A 55 11.62 4.44 -19.22
CA LYS A 55 13.06 4.61 -18.97
C LYS A 55 13.61 3.56 -18.01
N LYS A 56 12.83 3.19 -16.99
CA LYS A 56 13.18 2.25 -15.94
C LYS A 56 11.94 1.77 -15.21
N ALA A 57 12.05 0.63 -14.55
CA ALA A 57 10.98 0.02 -13.79
C ALA A 57 11.41 -0.36 -12.36
N ILE A 58 10.47 -0.40 -11.43
CA ILE A 58 10.62 -1.00 -10.11
C ILE A 58 9.46 -1.94 -9.85
N VAL A 59 9.77 -3.13 -9.35
CA VAL A 59 8.80 -4.18 -9.05
C VAL A 59 8.86 -4.49 -7.56
N SER A 60 7.77 -4.28 -6.87
CA SER A 60 7.52 -4.72 -5.49
C SER A 60 6.59 -5.93 -5.53
N SER A 61 6.87 -6.94 -4.72
CA SER A 61 6.02 -8.12 -4.62
C SER A 61 5.96 -8.65 -3.19
N VAL A 62 4.74 -8.94 -2.72
CA VAL A 62 4.51 -9.66 -1.45
C VAL A 62 4.33 -11.17 -1.66
N ILE A 63 4.36 -11.62 -2.91
CA ILE A 63 4.36 -13.04 -3.28
C ILE A 63 5.70 -13.41 -3.89
N GLY A 64 6.08 -14.69 -3.76
CA GLY A 64 7.31 -15.17 -4.40
C GLY A 64 7.27 -15.01 -5.92
N LEU A 65 8.29 -14.38 -6.50
CA LEU A 65 8.44 -14.24 -7.94
C LEU A 65 9.25 -15.42 -8.46
N SER A 66 8.57 -16.37 -9.12
CA SER A 66 9.23 -17.46 -9.84
C SER A 66 9.99 -16.95 -11.07
N ASP A 67 10.94 -17.73 -11.56
CA ASP A 67 11.69 -17.37 -12.78
C ASP A 67 10.75 -17.25 -14.00
N ALA A 68 9.67 -18.03 -14.04
CA ALA A 68 8.65 -17.91 -15.06
C ALA A 68 7.94 -16.54 -15.01
N ILE A 69 7.64 -16.03 -13.83
CA ILE A 69 7.06 -14.68 -13.68
C ILE A 69 8.09 -13.62 -14.07
N LYS A 70 9.34 -13.77 -13.67
CA LYS A 70 10.41 -12.80 -14.04
C LYS A 70 10.64 -12.75 -15.53
N ALA A 71 10.52 -13.87 -16.25
CA ALA A 71 10.64 -13.91 -17.71
C ALA A 71 9.57 -13.06 -18.43
N GLU A 72 8.37 -12.88 -17.83
CA GLU A 72 7.35 -11.99 -18.40
C GLU A 72 7.81 -10.51 -18.44
N PHE A 73 8.78 -10.14 -17.62
CA PHE A 73 9.32 -8.78 -17.58
C PHE A 73 10.46 -8.54 -18.57
N GLU A 74 11.00 -9.58 -19.20
CA GLU A 74 12.04 -9.46 -20.26
C GLU A 74 11.54 -8.69 -21.49
N VAL A 75 10.23 -8.52 -21.62
CA VAL A 75 9.61 -7.69 -22.67
C VAL A 75 9.89 -6.20 -22.49
N LEU A 76 10.33 -5.77 -21.30
CA LEU A 76 10.66 -4.38 -21.03
C LEU A 76 12.08 -4.06 -21.47
N ASP A 77 12.23 -3.06 -22.38
CA ASP A 77 13.52 -2.59 -22.88
C ASP A 77 14.21 -1.60 -21.92
N CYS A 78 14.05 -1.79 -20.62
CA CYS A 78 14.59 -0.87 -19.60
C CYS A 78 15.14 -1.60 -18.38
N PRO A 79 16.02 -0.97 -17.58
CA PRO A 79 16.47 -1.52 -16.30
C PRO A 79 15.32 -1.72 -15.32
N ILE A 80 15.33 -2.84 -14.59
CA ILE A 80 14.33 -3.20 -13.60
C ILE A 80 14.99 -3.34 -12.23
N ILE A 81 14.46 -2.61 -11.23
CA ILE A 81 14.80 -2.82 -9.83
C ILE A 81 13.78 -3.80 -9.22
N TRP A 82 14.26 -4.93 -8.74
CA TRP A 82 13.47 -5.86 -7.94
C TRP A 82 13.56 -5.42 -6.49
N PHE A 83 12.53 -4.70 -6.05
CA PHE A 83 12.52 -4.06 -4.74
C PHE A 83 12.32 -5.06 -3.61
N ASP A 84 13.26 -5.07 -2.68
CA ASP A 84 13.19 -5.81 -1.41
C ASP A 84 13.75 -4.95 -0.26
N SER A 85 13.77 -5.52 0.95
CA SER A 85 14.26 -4.83 2.15
C SER A 85 15.77 -4.51 2.16
N ARG A 86 16.53 -5.03 1.19
CA ARG A 86 17.99 -4.76 1.02
C ARG A 86 18.23 -3.62 0.03
N THR A 87 17.21 -3.25 -0.73
CA THR A 87 17.27 -2.12 -1.65
C THR A 87 17.46 -0.83 -0.85
N SER A 88 18.43 0.00 -1.24
CA SER A 88 18.65 1.30 -0.59
C SER A 88 17.41 2.18 -0.66
N THR A 89 17.08 2.82 0.45
CA THR A 89 15.93 3.73 0.60
C THR A 89 16.31 4.95 1.43
N PRO A 90 15.55 6.06 1.37
CA PRO A 90 15.81 7.22 2.22
C PRO A 90 15.58 6.98 3.71
N LEU A 91 15.11 5.80 4.12
CA LEU A 91 14.86 5.44 5.50
C LEU A 91 15.96 4.53 6.06
N THR A 92 16.29 4.70 7.34
CA THR A 92 17.14 3.77 8.07
C THR A 92 16.27 2.67 8.70
N ILE A 93 16.44 1.43 8.27
CA ILE A 93 15.65 0.30 8.77
C ILE A 93 16.20 -0.14 10.14
N LYS A 94 15.37 0.02 11.19
CA LYS A 94 15.63 -0.45 12.57
C LYS A 94 14.85 -1.72 12.91
N TYR A 95 14.13 -2.29 11.97
CA TYR A 95 13.41 -3.55 12.12
C TYR A 95 14.39 -4.70 12.32
N ARG A 96 14.15 -5.57 13.32
CA ARG A 96 15.14 -6.59 13.74
C ARG A 96 15.35 -7.70 12.71
N THR A 97 14.35 -7.95 11.87
CA THR A 97 14.35 -8.98 10.81
C THR A 97 14.03 -8.33 9.47
N PRO A 98 14.94 -7.49 8.94
CA PRO A 98 14.65 -6.71 7.73
C PRO A 98 14.33 -7.62 6.53
N GLU A 99 14.88 -8.83 6.47
CA GLU A 99 14.63 -9.81 5.42
C GLU A 99 13.17 -10.32 5.36
N THR A 100 12.40 -10.14 6.43
CA THR A 100 10.98 -10.50 6.49
C THR A 100 10.05 -9.30 6.39
N LEU A 101 10.62 -8.09 6.27
CA LEU A 101 9.81 -6.87 6.12
C LEU A 101 9.14 -6.85 4.75
N GLY A 102 7.81 -6.73 4.74
CA GLY A 102 7.05 -6.59 3.50
C GLY A 102 7.49 -5.37 2.69
N SER A 103 7.74 -5.58 1.41
CA SER A 103 8.17 -4.51 0.50
C SER A 103 7.11 -3.41 0.35
N ASP A 104 5.82 -3.76 0.40
CA ASP A 104 4.70 -2.83 0.41
C ASP A 104 4.70 -1.89 1.63
N ARG A 105 5.00 -2.42 2.82
CA ARG A 105 5.10 -1.65 4.06
C ARG A 105 6.24 -0.63 3.99
N LEU A 106 7.43 -1.08 3.55
CA LEU A 106 8.57 -0.18 3.40
C LEU A 106 8.32 0.89 2.32
N ALA A 107 7.71 0.51 1.20
CA ALA A 107 7.35 1.46 0.15
C ALA A 107 6.33 2.51 0.64
N ALA A 108 5.28 2.09 1.39
CA ALA A 108 4.33 3.02 1.98
C ALA A 108 5.01 4.00 2.95
N ALA A 109 5.95 3.50 3.77
CA ALA A 109 6.73 4.32 4.70
C ALA A 109 7.60 5.35 3.97
N VAL A 110 8.28 4.96 2.88
CA VAL A 110 9.03 5.90 2.02
C VAL A 110 8.11 6.94 1.39
N GLY A 111 6.92 6.53 0.92
CA GLY A 111 5.95 7.47 0.35
C GLY A 111 5.44 8.50 1.36
N ALA A 112 5.23 8.10 2.60
CA ALA A 112 4.85 8.99 3.68
C ALA A 112 6.00 9.92 4.09
N TRP A 113 7.22 9.40 4.16
CA TRP A 113 8.43 10.18 4.47
C TRP A 113 8.71 11.25 3.41
N ASP A 114 8.58 10.93 2.14
CA ASP A 114 8.77 11.89 1.04
C ASP A 114 7.77 13.06 1.12
N ARG A 115 6.57 12.85 1.68
CA ARG A 115 5.55 13.88 1.86
C ARG A 115 5.70 14.71 3.13
N ALA A 116 6.26 14.15 4.19
CA ALA A 116 6.38 14.79 5.49
C ALA A 116 7.72 14.45 6.19
N PRO A 117 8.87 14.75 5.55
CA PRO A 117 10.17 14.44 6.13
C PRO A 117 10.37 15.20 7.45
N GLY A 118 11.16 14.62 8.36
CA GLY A 118 11.46 15.23 9.64
C GLY A 118 10.34 15.17 10.68
N ASN A 119 9.29 14.39 10.43
CA ASN A 119 8.17 14.19 11.34
C ASN A 119 8.06 12.75 11.80
N ASN A 120 7.39 12.53 12.94
CA ASN A 120 6.94 11.20 13.34
C ASN A 120 5.74 10.80 12.50
N LEU A 121 5.79 9.64 11.86
CA LEU A 121 4.79 9.19 10.92
C LEU A 121 4.19 7.86 11.37
N LEU A 122 2.86 7.79 11.42
CA LEU A 122 2.11 6.54 11.50
C LEU A 122 1.48 6.27 10.13
N ILE A 123 1.85 5.17 9.53
CA ILE A 123 1.38 4.76 8.21
C ILE A 123 0.44 3.57 8.38
N ILE A 124 -0.79 3.70 7.93
CA ILE A 124 -1.83 2.69 8.01
C ILE A 124 -2.16 2.25 6.59
N ASP A 125 -1.87 1.01 6.23
CA ASP A 125 -2.30 0.41 4.97
C ASP A 125 -3.42 -0.58 5.24
N SER A 126 -4.63 -0.28 4.75
CA SER A 126 -5.80 -1.12 4.90
C SER A 126 -6.13 -1.85 3.61
N GLY A 127 -5.68 -3.09 3.53
CA GLY A 127 -5.86 -4.00 2.42
C GLY A 127 -6.35 -5.38 2.87
N SER A 128 -5.72 -6.45 2.38
CA SER A 128 -5.98 -7.83 2.84
C SER A 128 -5.71 -7.98 4.33
N ALA A 129 -4.59 -7.45 4.80
CA ALA A 129 -4.31 -7.15 6.19
C ALA A 129 -4.36 -5.63 6.41
N ILE A 130 -4.38 -5.20 7.66
CA ILE A 130 -4.12 -3.82 8.04
C ILE A 130 -2.74 -3.78 8.68
N THR A 131 -1.89 -2.89 8.21
CA THR A 131 -0.58 -2.65 8.83
C THR A 131 -0.54 -1.27 9.46
N PHE A 132 0.22 -1.15 10.55
CA PHE A 132 0.46 0.09 11.30
C PHE A 132 1.97 0.25 11.37
N ASP A 133 2.55 1.07 10.53
CA ASP A 133 4.00 1.25 10.41
C ASP A 133 4.43 2.59 10.98
N PHE A 134 5.55 2.61 11.67
CA PHE A 134 6.05 3.81 12.31
C PHE A 134 7.44 4.21 11.84
N VAL A 135 7.58 5.49 11.45
CA VAL A 135 8.85 6.14 11.12
C VAL A 135 9.03 7.32 12.06
N ASP A 136 10.18 7.40 12.73
CA ASP A 136 10.49 8.53 13.60
C ASP A 136 10.95 9.77 12.81
N HIS A 137 11.01 10.91 13.50
CA HIS A 137 11.42 12.19 12.90
C HIS A 137 12.85 12.21 12.34
N ASN A 138 13.68 11.22 12.64
CA ASN A 138 15.04 11.06 12.09
C ASN A 138 15.07 10.16 10.83
N GLY A 139 13.92 9.69 10.35
CA GLY A 139 13.83 8.76 9.22
C GLY A 139 14.17 7.32 9.57
N ASN A 140 14.07 6.93 10.85
CA ASN A 140 14.21 5.54 11.23
C ASN A 140 12.86 4.82 11.11
N TYR A 141 12.80 3.80 10.26
CA TYR A 141 11.67 2.86 10.25
C TYR A 141 11.82 1.92 11.45
N LEU A 142 10.97 2.08 12.46
CA LEU A 142 11.05 1.36 13.72
C LEU A 142 10.31 0.01 13.69
N GLY A 143 9.44 -0.22 12.71
CA GLY A 143 8.59 -1.38 12.62
C GLY A 143 7.12 -1.03 12.72
N GLY A 144 6.29 -2.01 13.09
CA GLY A 144 4.86 -1.81 13.19
C GLY A 144 4.10 -3.09 13.48
N ASN A 145 2.78 -3.02 13.40
CA ASN A 145 1.85 -4.10 13.73
C ASN A 145 1.06 -4.54 12.50
N ILE A 146 0.56 -5.77 12.52
CA ILE A 146 -0.24 -6.36 11.45
C ILE A 146 -1.51 -6.92 12.07
N ALA A 147 -2.66 -6.53 11.53
CA ALA A 147 -3.97 -7.01 11.95
C ALA A 147 -4.79 -7.51 10.74
N PRO A 148 -5.84 -8.31 10.95
CA PRO A 148 -6.70 -8.75 9.87
C PRO A 148 -7.47 -7.57 9.25
N GLY A 149 -7.53 -7.50 7.91
CA GLY A 149 -8.32 -6.52 7.16
C GLY A 149 -9.83 -6.78 7.22
N ILE A 150 -10.62 -5.85 6.66
CA ILE A 150 -12.09 -5.93 6.68
C ILE A 150 -12.60 -7.27 6.15
N LYS A 151 -12.20 -7.66 4.95
CA LYS A 151 -12.66 -8.91 4.33
C LYS A 151 -12.25 -10.15 5.12
N MET A 152 -11.05 -10.12 5.71
CA MET A 152 -10.56 -11.23 6.52
C MET A 152 -11.39 -11.39 7.79
N ARG A 153 -11.76 -10.28 8.48
CA ARG A 153 -12.61 -10.30 9.68
C ARG A 153 -14.04 -10.76 9.36
N LEU A 154 -14.63 -10.25 8.28
CA LEU A 154 -15.97 -10.69 7.82
C LEU A 154 -15.99 -12.17 7.50
N LYS A 155 -15.00 -12.65 6.74
CA LYS A 155 -14.86 -14.05 6.39
C LYS A 155 -14.62 -14.93 7.63
N ALA A 156 -13.80 -14.50 8.57
CA ALA A 156 -13.54 -15.23 9.80
C ALA A 156 -14.83 -15.43 10.64
N LEU A 157 -15.68 -14.40 10.74
CA LEU A 157 -16.97 -14.53 11.43
C LEU A 157 -17.86 -15.57 10.77
N HIS A 158 -17.88 -15.66 9.45
CA HIS A 158 -18.60 -16.70 8.74
C HIS A 158 -17.98 -18.09 8.94
N ASP A 159 -16.67 -18.21 8.70
CA ASP A 159 -15.98 -19.51 8.64
C ASP A 159 -15.86 -20.17 10.03
N TYR A 160 -15.75 -19.38 11.10
CA TYR A 160 -15.54 -19.87 12.47
C TYR A 160 -16.80 -19.87 13.35
N THR A 161 -17.99 -19.61 12.76
CA THR A 161 -19.26 -19.70 13.47
C THR A 161 -20.29 -20.52 12.69
N ALA A 162 -21.20 -21.18 13.40
CA ALA A 162 -22.17 -22.08 12.78
C ALA A 162 -23.27 -21.37 11.95
N CYS A 163 -23.60 -20.11 12.30
CA CYS A 163 -24.82 -19.46 11.79
C CYS A 163 -24.62 -18.05 11.23
N LEU A 164 -23.43 -17.47 11.34
CA LEU A 164 -23.22 -16.13 10.80
C LEU A 164 -23.09 -16.16 9.27
N PRO A 165 -23.86 -15.33 8.55
CA PRO A 165 -23.79 -15.28 7.08
C PRO A 165 -22.48 -14.69 6.61
N ASN A 166 -22.03 -15.08 5.40
CA ASN A 166 -20.98 -14.38 4.69
C ASN A 166 -21.57 -13.09 4.10
N ILE A 167 -21.03 -11.92 4.52
CA ILE A 167 -21.54 -10.63 4.07
C ILE A 167 -20.45 -9.81 3.39
N GLU A 168 -20.88 -8.90 2.52
CA GLU A 168 -19.98 -7.95 1.88
C GLU A 168 -19.70 -6.75 2.79
N LYS A 169 -18.54 -6.10 2.56
CA LYS A 169 -18.15 -4.91 3.31
C LYS A 169 -19.01 -3.68 3.00
N ASP A 170 -19.57 -3.64 1.79
CA ASP A 170 -20.38 -2.50 1.33
C ASP A 170 -21.79 -2.58 1.91
N GLY A 171 -22.34 -1.45 2.36
CA GLY A 171 -23.65 -1.33 2.97
C GLY A 171 -23.63 -0.42 4.19
N GLU A 172 -24.77 -0.40 4.91
CA GLU A 172 -24.93 0.46 6.09
C GLU A 172 -24.06 0.00 7.26
N VAL A 173 -23.47 0.98 7.96
CA VAL A 173 -22.64 0.82 9.16
C VAL A 173 -23.25 1.67 10.27
N PRO A 174 -24.42 1.29 10.82
CA PRO A 174 -25.05 2.04 11.91
C PRO A 174 -24.23 1.91 13.20
N TYR A 175 -24.40 2.88 14.12
CA TYR A 175 -23.73 2.84 15.42
C TYR A 175 -24.08 1.59 16.24
N ILE A 176 -25.34 1.15 16.16
CA ILE A 176 -25.82 -0.12 16.72
C ILE A 176 -26.48 -0.89 15.57
N GLY A 177 -25.96 -2.09 15.27
CA GLY A 177 -26.58 -2.98 14.28
C GLY A 177 -27.98 -3.41 14.70
N TYR A 178 -28.93 -3.32 13.78
CA TYR A 178 -30.33 -3.63 14.01
C TYR A 178 -30.80 -4.95 13.37
N ASN A 179 -29.93 -5.61 12.64
CA ASN A 179 -30.07 -6.99 12.14
C ASN A 179 -28.69 -7.65 12.08
N THR A 180 -28.63 -8.95 11.79
CA THR A 180 -27.37 -9.70 11.81
C THR A 180 -26.33 -9.13 10.83
N GLU A 181 -26.75 -8.75 9.64
CA GLU A 181 -25.85 -8.20 8.61
C GLU A 181 -25.23 -6.87 9.04
N THR A 182 -26.06 -5.91 9.50
CA THR A 182 -25.57 -4.62 9.99
C THR A 182 -24.76 -4.75 11.27
N ALA A 183 -25.12 -5.70 12.16
CA ALA A 183 -24.36 -5.96 13.37
C ALA A 183 -22.94 -6.49 13.08
N ILE A 184 -22.80 -7.43 12.14
CA ILE A 184 -21.50 -7.94 11.69
C ILE A 184 -20.68 -6.82 11.04
N ARG A 185 -21.29 -6.09 10.08
CA ARG A 185 -20.59 -5.03 9.33
C ARG A 185 -20.13 -3.90 10.26
N SER A 186 -21.02 -3.41 11.12
CA SER A 186 -20.68 -2.36 12.09
C SER A 186 -19.63 -2.83 13.09
N GLY A 187 -19.77 -4.05 13.62
CA GLY A 187 -18.78 -4.61 14.54
C GLY A 187 -17.38 -4.67 13.94
N VAL A 188 -17.26 -5.07 12.67
CA VAL A 188 -15.97 -5.15 11.97
C VAL A 188 -15.44 -3.75 11.63
N ILE A 189 -16.22 -2.91 10.95
CA ILE A 189 -15.73 -1.61 10.45
C ILE A 189 -15.50 -0.63 11.60
N SER A 190 -16.46 -0.49 12.53
CA SER A 190 -16.29 0.38 13.69
C SER A 190 -15.19 -0.14 14.63
N GLY A 191 -15.06 -1.47 14.77
CA GLY A 191 -13.98 -2.08 15.53
C GLY A 191 -12.60 -1.70 14.98
N ILE A 192 -12.42 -1.77 13.67
CA ILE A 192 -11.18 -1.32 13.00
C ILE A 192 -10.94 0.17 13.21
N CYS A 193 -11.98 1.00 13.12
CA CYS A 193 -11.83 2.44 13.36
C CYS A 193 -11.42 2.75 14.80
N HIS A 194 -11.96 2.04 15.80
CA HIS A 194 -11.53 2.17 17.19
C HIS A 194 -10.08 1.71 17.39
N GLU A 195 -9.68 0.63 16.72
CA GLU A 195 -8.28 0.16 16.73
C GLU A 195 -7.34 1.22 16.14
N ILE A 196 -7.69 1.82 15.01
CA ILE A 196 -6.93 2.92 14.39
C ILE A 196 -6.82 4.12 15.33
N GLU A 197 -7.94 4.57 15.92
CA GLU A 197 -7.93 5.70 16.85
C GLU A 197 -7.07 5.40 18.08
N GLY A 198 -7.15 4.18 18.63
CA GLY A 198 -6.31 3.76 19.74
C GLY A 198 -4.82 3.82 19.39
N TYR A 199 -4.40 3.31 18.24
CA TYR A 199 -3.01 3.44 17.79
C TYR A 199 -2.59 4.91 17.62
N ILE A 200 -3.45 5.77 17.08
CA ILE A 200 -3.15 7.19 16.92
C ILE A 200 -2.95 7.86 18.29
N GLU A 201 -3.77 7.56 19.26
CA GLU A 201 -3.66 8.09 20.63
C GLU A 201 -2.38 7.61 21.31
N ASP A 202 -2.10 6.31 21.30
CA ASP A 202 -0.90 5.71 21.88
C ASP A 202 0.38 6.29 21.29
N PHE A 203 0.43 6.44 19.95
CA PHE A 203 1.60 7.02 19.28
C PHE A 203 1.77 8.51 19.57
N LYS A 204 0.66 9.27 19.67
CA LYS A 204 0.71 10.69 20.08
C LYS A 204 1.17 10.85 21.52
N GLU A 205 0.70 10.01 22.43
CA GLU A 205 1.13 10.03 23.83
C GLU A 205 2.63 9.76 23.93
N LYS A 206 3.13 8.77 23.20
CA LYS A 206 4.53 8.33 23.28
C LYS A 206 5.51 9.24 22.54
N TYR A 207 5.12 9.76 21.36
CA TYR A 207 6.03 10.45 20.43
C TYR A 207 5.65 11.91 20.17
N GLY A 208 4.60 12.41 20.79
CA GLY A 208 4.11 13.78 20.60
C GLY A 208 3.37 13.95 19.28
N ASN A 209 3.76 14.93 18.49
CA ASN A 209 3.10 15.17 17.20
C ASN A 209 3.40 14.04 16.19
N VAL A 210 2.35 13.41 15.70
CA VAL A 210 2.43 12.31 14.73
C VAL A 210 1.55 12.63 13.53
N PHE A 211 2.11 12.57 12.33
CA PHE A 211 1.37 12.66 11.07
C PHE A 211 0.88 11.27 10.70
N VAL A 212 -0.43 11.16 10.47
CA VAL A 212 -1.07 9.87 10.18
C VAL A 212 -1.42 9.80 8.71
N PHE A 213 -0.95 8.76 8.03
CA PHE A 213 -1.28 8.45 6.64
C PHE A 213 -2.16 7.20 6.59
N LEU A 214 -3.21 7.24 5.75
CA LEU A 214 -4.06 6.09 5.45
C LEU A 214 -4.00 5.79 3.96
N THR A 215 -3.73 4.54 3.64
CA THR A 215 -3.70 4.01 2.27
C THR A 215 -4.38 2.65 2.20
N GLY A 216 -4.35 2.02 1.04
CA GLY A 216 -4.91 0.70 0.82
C GLY A 216 -6.27 0.70 0.13
N GLY A 217 -6.76 -0.50 -0.14
CA GLY A 217 -8.01 -0.70 -0.90
C GLY A 217 -9.28 -0.36 -0.12
N ASP A 218 -9.20 -0.30 1.21
CA ASP A 218 -10.31 -0.02 2.11
C ASP A 218 -10.28 1.41 2.69
N GLU A 219 -9.32 2.25 2.27
CA GLU A 219 -9.17 3.65 2.69
C GLU A 219 -10.51 4.42 2.68
N LYS A 220 -11.23 4.36 1.55
CA LYS A 220 -12.52 5.08 1.40
C LYS A 220 -13.60 4.60 2.37
N THR A 221 -13.59 3.32 2.73
CA THR A 221 -14.54 2.76 3.70
C THR A 221 -14.24 3.27 5.10
N LEU A 222 -12.97 3.34 5.48
CA LEU A 222 -12.55 3.69 6.83
C LEU A 222 -12.53 5.20 7.10
N ILE A 223 -12.09 6.02 6.13
CA ILE A 223 -11.91 7.46 6.34
C ILE A 223 -13.19 8.18 6.78
N ASN A 224 -14.35 7.68 6.35
CA ASN A 224 -15.64 8.26 6.73
C ASN A 224 -16.06 7.99 8.18
N HIS A 225 -15.40 7.04 8.85
CA HIS A 225 -15.71 6.60 10.22
C HIS A 225 -14.62 6.96 11.24
N ILE A 226 -13.49 7.48 10.77
CA ILE A 226 -12.36 7.92 11.61
C ILE A 226 -12.53 9.40 11.96
N LYS A 227 -12.30 9.76 13.24
CA LYS A 227 -12.44 11.12 13.75
C LYS A 227 -11.13 11.90 13.69
N SER A 228 -10.01 11.22 13.86
CA SER A 228 -8.68 11.81 13.85
C SER A 228 -8.35 12.41 12.48
N ARG A 229 -7.50 13.45 12.49
CA ARG A 229 -6.99 14.01 11.24
C ARG A 229 -6.00 13.05 10.61
N ILE A 230 -6.32 12.57 9.40
CA ILE A 230 -5.54 11.60 8.63
C ILE A 230 -5.33 12.14 7.21
N PHE A 231 -4.14 11.90 6.66
CA PHE A 231 -3.83 12.15 5.25
C PHE A 231 -4.11 10.88 4.44
N ALA A 232 -5.22 10.84 3.74
CA ALA A 232 -5.58 9.73 2.88
C ALA A 232 -4.88 9.82 1.52
N ASP A 233 -4.19 8.74 1.10
CA ASP A 233 -3.53 8.67 -0.20
C ASP A 233 -3.46 7.22 -0.71
N LYS A 234 -4.41 6.84 -1.55
CA LYS A 234 -4.50 5.50 -2.14
C LYS A 234 -3.30 5.07 -3.00
N TYR A 235 -2.42 6.03 -3.34
CA TYR A 235 -1.24 5.80 -4.17
C TYR A 235 0.07 5.88 -3.38
N LEU A 236 0.02 5.87 -2.05
CA LEU A 236 1.18 6.07 -1.19
C LEU A 236 2.30 5.06 -1.48
N VAL A 237 1.97 3.77 -1.61
CA VAL A 237 2.92 2.70 -1.98
C VAL A 237 3.58 2.99 -3.34
N ALA A 238 2.78 3.32 -4.36
CA ALA A 238 3.29 3.60 -5.70
C ALA A 238 4.21 4.83 -5.72
N LYS A 239 3.87 5.87 -4.96
CA LYS A 239 4.71 7.07 -4.82
C LYS A 239 6.02 6.76 -4.11
N GLY A 240 5.99 5.93 -3.07
CA GLY A 240 7.19 5.47 -2.38
C GLY A 240 8.11 4.66 -3.30
N LEU A 241 7.56 3.73 -4.07
CA LEU A 241 8.32 2.98 -5.06
C LEU A 241 8.93 3.90 -6.14
N ASN A 242 8.18 4.90 -6.62
CA ASN A 242 8.72 5.86 -7.57
C ASN A 242 9.85 6.70 -6.98
N ARG A 243 9.74 7.09 -5.69
CA ARG A 243 10.79 7.80 -4.97
C ARG A 243 12.07 6.96 -4.85
N ILE A 244 11.94 5.68 -4.48
CA ILE A 244 13.05 4.73 -4.45
C ILE A 244 13.70 4.62 -5.83
N LEU A 245 12.89 4.41 -6.88
CA LEU A 245 13.38 4.30 -8.25
C LEU A 245 14.14 5.55 -8.71
N GLN A 246 13.74 6.74 -8.27
CA GLN A 246 14.41 8.00 -8.60
C GLN A 246 15.78 8.12 -7.93
N GLU A 247 15.96 7.66 -6.70
CA GLU A 247 17.24 7.67 -6.00
C GLU A 247 18.30 6.82 -6.70
N HIS A 248 17.92 5.62 -7.14
CA HIS A 248 18.79 4.74 -7.92
C HIS A 248 19.10 5.23 -9.35
N SER A 249 18.73 6.45 -9.70
CA SER A 249 19.02 7.04 -11.01
C SER A 249 20.23 7.95 -10.98
N ASN A 250 20.72 8.25 -9.81
CA ASN A 250 21.84 9.18 -9.60
C ASN A 250 23.15 8.41 -9.30
N GLU A 251 23.10 7.08 -9.32
CA GLU A 251 24.24 6.18 -9.31
C GLU A 251 24.57 5.68 -10.73
#